data_262eaa0e0086ce75f56f96c6dd315cdc
#
_entry.id   262eaa0e0086ce75f56f96c6dd315cdc
#
_cell.length_a   1.000
_cell.length_b   1.000
_cell.length_c   1.000
_cell.angle_alpha   90.00
_cell.angle_beta   90.00
_cell.angle_gamma   90.00
#
_symmetry.space_group_name_H-M   'P 1'
#
loop_
_entity.id
_entity.type
_entity.pdbx_description
1 polymer ?
#
loop_
_entity_poly.entity_id
_entity_poly.type
_entity_poly.pdbx_seq_one_letter_code
_entity_poly.pdbx_strand_id
1 'polypeptide(L)'
;MAGIYLHIPFCNSKCAYCGFYSLPSLKLKERFLEALKTEIVMRKDYLHGLIVNTIYFGGGTPSLLTIEEIGELLHLINNTYPIGNDPEITLEANPDTLSLEYLEGLHQLGVNRLSIGIQSFFDNDLQYLSRKHDSHHAQQCLDWAKLAGFDNISIDLIYGLPTSNAAQWNQNLDIFFAYNLPHLSAYALTLEPNAILTKQIELGKVQPVNEDDALRDYEILCRRAAENGYLHYEISNFCKRGMHSKHNASYWFGTPYAGFGPSAHSYNGNSRQWNVSSVEKYCEAMSAASRSPLKVGARRAGDSKEEPCFESPLPPLEGGNTKCGIEKEILSPEQHYDEYIMLRLRTHWGIDLKYMKREMGERFSTYCEKQAQPLIAQGRLSQTREFLYLTDQQMLFADGVAEELFW
;
A
#
# COMPACT_ATOMS: atom_id res chain seq x y z
N MET A 1 9.01 -15.91 0.52
CA MET A 1 8.52 -14.86 1.43
C MET A 1 7.20 -14.33 0.88
N ALA A 2 6.29 -13.91 1.74
CA ALA A 2 4.99 -13.38 1.33
C ALA A 2 4.52 -12.29 2.30
N GLY A 3 3.48 -11.54 1.90
CA GLY A 3 2.79 -10.54 2.73
C GLY A 3 1.32 -10.86 2.93
N ILE A 4 0.74 -10.33 3.99
CA ILE A 4 -0.71 -10.28 4.23
C ILE A 4 -1.13 -8.83 4.36
N TYR A 5 -2.16 -8.42 3.61
CA TYR A 5 -2.80 -7.12 3.68
C TYR A 5 -4.26 -7.26 4.12
N LEU A 6 -4.67 -6.49 5.11
CA LEU A 6 -6.06 -6.45 5.57
C LEU A 6 -6.63 -5.06 5.26
N HIS A 7 -7.64 -5.01 4.42
CA HIS A 7 -8.34 -3.76 4.10
C HIS A 7 -9.48 -3.53 5.09
N ILE A 8 -9.31 -2.52 5.95
CA ILE A 8 -10.33 -2.11 6.92
C ILE A 8 -11.09 -0.91 6.34
N PRO A 9 -12.31 -1.11 5.81
CA PRO A 9 -12.97 -0.11 4.97
C PRO A 9 -13.74 0.96 5.75
N PHE A 10 -13.38 1.26 6.99
CA PHE A 10 -14.10 2.19 7.85
C PHE A 10 -13.29 3.44 8.14
N CYS A 11 -13.98 4.60 8.17
CA CYS A 11 -13.42 5.88 8.60
C CYS A 11 -14.42 6.60 9.52
N ASN A 12 -13.94 7.43 10.45
CA ASN A 12 -14.80 8.31 11.25
C ASN A 12 -15.49 9.38 10.38
N SER A 13 -14.80 9.80 9.30
CA SER A 13 -15.31 10.75 8.30
C SER A 13 -14.55 10.56 7.00
N LYS A 14 -15.16 10.93 5.88
CA LYS A 14 -14.47 10.92 4.59
C LYS A 14 -13.69 12.23 4.42
N CYS A 15 -12.37 12.14 4.31
CA CYS A 15 -11.50 13.29 4.00
C CYS A 15 -11.81 13.81 2.59
N ALA A 16 -11.69 15.13 2.38
CA ALA A 16 -12.11 15.76 1.14
C ALA A 16 -11.35 15.28 -0.10
N TYR A 17 -10.09 14.89 0.06
CA TYR A 17 -9.17 14.46 -1.02
C TYR A 17 -9.16 12.94 -1.27
N CYS A 18 -9.71 12.13 -0.34
CA CYS A 18 -9.47 10.68 -0.33
C CYS A 18 -10.25 9.95 -1.43
N GLY A 19 -9.54 9.23 -2.30
CA GLY A 19 -10.06 8.34 -3.33
C GLY A 19 -10.27 6.88 -2.88
N PHE A 20 -9.73 6.48 -1.73
CA PHE A 20 -9.82 5.10 -1.26
C PHE A 20 -11.26 4.70 -0.93
N TYR A 21 -11.55 3.40 -1.16
CA TYR A 21 -12.82 2.82 -0.76
C TYR A 21 -12.94 2.79 0.76
N SER A 22 -13.83 3.59 1.33
CA SER A 22 -14.11 3.62 2.76
C SER A 22 -15.54 4.07 3.05
N LEU A 23 -16.09 3.61 4.18
CA LEU A 23 -17.43 3.94 4.68
C LEU A 23 -17.32 4.79 5.95
N PRO A 24 -17.99 5.96 6.01
CA PRO A 24 -18.04 6.79 7.21
C PRO A 24 -19.11 6.26 8.20
N SER A 25 -19.14 4.94 8.45
CA SER A 25 -20.10 4.30 9.34
C SER A 25 -19.61 2.93 9.80
N LEU A 26 -19.69 2.66 11.09
CA LEU A 26 -19.31 1.40 11.71
C LEU A 26 -20.46 0.37 11.80
N LYS A 27 -21.65 0.64 11.24
CA LYS A 27 -22.84 -0.23 11.37
C LYS A 27 -22.61 -1.66 10.86
N LEU A 28 -21.71 -1.83 9.90
CA LEU A 28 -21.42 -3.14 9.32
C LEU A 28 -20.14 -3.78 9.89
N LYS A 29 -19.50 -3.16 10.90
CA LYS A 29 -18.17 -3.58 11.37
C LYS A 29 -18.17 -5.04 11.88
N GLU A 30 -19.09 -5.42 12.74
CA GLU A 30 -19.18 -6.79 13.26
C GLU A 30 -19.37 -7.83 12.14
N ARG A 31 -20.32 -7.55 11.24
CA ARG A 31 -20.59 -8.44 10.09
C ARG A 31 -19.38 -8.52 9.15
N PHE A 32 -18.69 -7.42 8.98
CA PHE A 32 -17.44 -7.36 8.19
C PHE A 32 -16.34 -8.19 8.84
N LEU A 33 -16.11 -8.08 10.15
CA LEU A 33 -15.09 -8.85 10.86
C LEU A 33 -15.32 -10.36 10.74
N GLU A 34 -16.56 -10.82 10.86
CA GLU A 34 -16.90 -12.23 10.65
C GLU A 34 -16.64 -12.69 9.20
N ALA A 35 -16.95 -11.84 8.22
CA ALA A 35 -16.65 -12.10 6.81
C ALA A 35 -15.14 -12.15 6.55
N LEU A 36 -14.37 -11.23 7.16
CA LEU A 36 -12.91 -11.17 7.06
C LEU A 36 -12.25 -12.42 7.64
N LYS A 37 -12.67 -12.85 8.82
CA LYS A 37 -12.21 -14.11 9.45
C LYS A 37 -12.51 -15.32 8.56
N THR A 38 -13.69 -15.35 7.95
CA THR A 38 -14.08 -16.41 7.02
C THR A 38 -13.16 -16.44 5.79
N GLU A 39 -12.88 -15.29 5.18
CA GLU A 39 -12.00 -15.20 4.02
C GLU A 39 -10.57 -15.64 4.34
N ILE A 40 -10.02 -15.23 5.48
CA ILE A 40 -8.68 -15.62 5.94
C ILE A 40 -8.54 -17.15 5.97
N VAL A 41 -9.51 -17.85 6.57
CA VAL A 41 -9.50 -19.31 6.66
C VAL A 41 -9.71 -19.98 5.29
N MET A 42 -10.66 -19.47 4.49
CA MET A 42 -10.96 -20.02 3.17
C MET A 42 -9.77 -19.98 2.22
N ARG A 43 -8.95 -18.95 2.32
CA ARG A 43 -7.80 -18.72 1.41
C ARG A 43 -6.46 -19.16 2.00
N LYS A 44 -6.46 -20.04 3.00
CA LYS A 44 -5.26 -20.53 3.71
C LYS A 44 -4.17 -21.07 2.77
N ASP A 45 -4.54 -21.66 1.63
CA ASP A 45 -3.63 -22.26 0.67
C ASP A 45 -3.20 -21.28 -0.46
N TYR A 46 -3.72 -20.04 -0.47
CA TYR A 46 -3.47 -19.06 -1.54
C TYR A 46 -1.98 -18.72 -1.72
N LEU A 47 -1.25 -18.67 -0.63
CA LEU A 47 0.20 -18.38 -0.61
C LEU A 47 1.07 -19.65 -0.72
N HIS A 48 0.49 -20.82 -1.03
CA HIS A 48 1.22 -22.08 -1.25
C HIS A 48 2.22 -22.43 -0.14
N GLY A 49 1.93 -22.09 1.11
CA GLY A 49 2.80 -22.35 2.25
C GLY A 49 4.03 -21.44 2.36
N LEU A 50 4.08 -20.36 1.60
CA LEU A 50 5.14 -19.35 1.73
C LEU A 50 5.12 -18.72 3.13
N ILE A 51 6.30 -18.47 3.68
CA ILE A 51 6.47 -17.79 4.97
C ILE A 51 6.05 -16.34 4.83
N VAL A 52 5.10 -15.90 5.66
CA VAL A 52 4.60 -14.53 5.75
C VAL A 52 5.55 -13.71 6.62
N ASN A 53 6.15 -12.68 6.06
CA ASN A 53 7.10 -11.80 6.75
C ASN A 53 6.52 -10.40 7.01
N THR A 54 5.36 -10.08 6.44
CA THR A 54 4.71 -8.80 6.69
C THR A 54 3.20 -8.99 6.84
N ILE A 55 2.61 -8.30 7.83
CA ILE A 55 1.16 -8.18 8.03
C ILE A 55 0.85 -6.69 8.07
N TYR A 56 -0.08 -6.24 7.24
CA TYR A 56 -0.38 -4.82 7.10
C TYR A 56 -1.89 -4.57 7.22
N PHE A 57 -2.27 -3.80 8.22
CA PHE A 57 -3.62 -3.30 8.40
C PHE A 57 -3.72 -1.92 7.76
N GLY A 58 -4.47 -1.81 6.66
CA GLY A 58 -4.60 -0.57 5.90
C GLY A 58 -6.01 -0.31 5.39
N GLY A 59 -6.14 0.70 4.54
CA GLY A 59 -7.36 1.02 3.80
C GLY A 59 -8.05 2.30 4.24
N GLY A 60 -9.10 2.21 5.04
CA GLY A 60 -9.78 3.38 5.62
C GLY A 60 -9.04 3.89 6.85
N THR A 61 -9.38 3.37 8.02
CA THR A 61 -8.76 3.72 9.30
C THR A 61 -8.72 2.48 10.20
N PRO A 62 -7.69 1.64 10.10
CA PRO A 62 -7.57 0.42 10.91
C PRO A 62 -7.59 0.65 12.41
N SER A 63 -7.11 1.82 12.87
CA SER A 63 -7.17 2.22 14.28
C SER A 63 -8.58 2.49 14.84
N LEU A 64 -9.64 2.22 14.06
CA LEU A 64 -11.03 2.11 14.54
C LEU A 64 -11.39 0.72 15.07
N LEU A 65 -10.51 -0.26 14.87
CA LEU A 65 -10.66 -1.57 15.50
C LEU A 65 -10.21 -1.49 16.96
N THR A 66 -10.87 -2.27 17.82
CA THR A 66 -10.43 -2.40 19.22
C THR A 66 -9.15 -3.27 19.30
N ILE A 67 -8.48 -3.22 20.44
CA ILE A 67 -7.30 -4.07 20.70
C ILE A 67 -7.66 -5.54 20.61
N GLU A 68 -8.85 -5.91 21.13
CA GLU A 68 -9.37 -7.27 21.09
C GLU A 68 -9.62 -7.74 19.65
N GLU A 69 -10.24 -6.90 18.80
CA GLU A 69 -10.52 -7.20 17.40
C GLU A 69 -9.22 -7.41 16.59
N ILE A 70 -8.21 -6.56 16.81
CA ILE A 70 -6.88 -6.71 16.20
C ILE A 70 -6.20 -7.99 16.69
N GLY A 71 -6.26 -8.26 18.00
CA GLY A 71 -5.72 -9.46 18.62
C GLY A 71 -6.32 -10.74 18.06
N GLU A 72 -7.65 -10.78 17.87
CA GLU A 72 -8.34 -11.91 17.26
C GLU A 72 -7.90 -12.16 15.80
N LEU A 73 -7.75 -11.09 15.00
CA LEU A 73 -7.28 -11.19 13.62
C LEU A 73 -5.84 -11.69 13.55
N LEU A 74 -4.93 -11.15 14.36
CA LEU A 74 -3.55 -11.60 14.44
C LEU A 74 -3.44 -13.05 14.89
N HIS A 75 -4.21 -13.45 15.90
CA HIS A 75 -4.27 -14.84 16.36
C HIS A 75 -4.74 -15.79 15.25
N LEU A 76 -5.81 -15.42 14.53
CA LEU A 76 -6.31 -16.20 13.41
C LEU A 76 -5.28 -16.35 12.29
N ILE A 77 -4.61 -15.27 11.91
CA ILE A 77 -3.56 -15.28 10.88
C ILE A 77 -2.39 -16.19 11.31
N ASN A 78 -1.93 -16.07 12.55
CA ASN A 78 -0.85 -16.89 13.08
C ASN A 78 -1.18 -18.41 13.10
N ASN A 79 -2.45 -18.75 13.28
CA ASN A 79 -2.91 -20.14 13.24
C ASN A 79 -3.18 -20.66 11.82
N THR A 80 -3.31 -19.76 10.84
CA THR A 80 -3.70 -20.12 9.47
C THR A 80 -2.48 -20.15 8.51
N TYR A 81 -1.51 -19.28 8.72
CA TYR A 81 -0.36 -19.11 7.83
C TYR A 81 0.97 -19.34 8.56
N PRO A 82 1.99 -19.85 7.87
CA PRO A 82 3.33 -19.90 8.43
C PRO A 82 3.91 -18.48 8.53
N ILE A 83 4.12 -18.00 9.75
CA ILE A 83 4.64 -16.66 10.01
C ILE A 83 6.15 -16.75 10.29
N GLY A 84 6.92 -15.78 9.75
CA GLY A 84 8.35 -15.66 10.00
C GLY A 84 8.66 -15.31 11.46
N ASN A 85 9.92 -15.46 11.86
CA ASN A 85 10.33 -15.23 13.26
C ASN A 85 10.27 -13.75 13.69
N ASP A 86 10.40 -12.82 12.73
CA ASP A 86 10.40 -11.36 12.98
C ASP A 86 9.59 -10.65 11.89
N PRO A 87 8.25 -10.83 11.86
CA PRO A 87 7.41 -10.21 10.86
C PRO A 87 7.26 -8.71 11.13
N GLU A 88 7.25 -7.91 10.06
CA GLU A 88 6.78 -6.52 10.16
C GLU A 88 5.25 -6.53 10.27
N ILE A 89 4.71 -6.04 11.38
CA ILE A 89 3.27 -5.89 11.61
C ILE A 89 2.97 -4.40 11.65
N THR A 90 2.38 -3.88 10.56
CA THR A 90 2.05 -2.47 10.39
C THR A 90 0.58 -2.21 10.63
N LEU A 91 0.27 -1.09 11.29
CA LEU A 91 -1.09 -0.58 11.41
C LEU A 91 -1.14 0.89 10.98
N GLU A 92 -2.05 1.19 10.05
CA GLU A 92 -2.39 2.58 9.69
C GLU A 92 -3.30 3.21 10.72
N ALA A 93 -3.03 4.48 11.06
CA ALA A 93 -3.79 5.20 12.05
C ALA A 93 -4.02 6.67 11.68
N ASN A 94 -5.11 7.23 12.19
CA ASN A 94 -5.31 8.67 12.22
C ASN A 94 -5.02 9.22 13.62
N PRO A 95 -4.45 10.44 13.76
CA PRO A 95 -4.19 11.03 15.08
C PRO A 95 -5.40 11.06 16.02
N ASP A 96 -6.59 11.38 15.49
CA ASP A 96 -7.85 11.45 16.24
C ASP A 96 -8.38 10.10 16.78
N THR A 97 -7.75 9.00 16.42
CA THR A 97 -8.11 7.65 16.90
C THR A 97 -7.06 7.04 17.83
N LEU A 98 -6.00 7.77 18.12
CA LEU A 98 -4.90 7.27 18.95
C LEU A 98 -4.98 7.83 20.37
N SER A 99 -4.69 6.97 21.34
CA SER A 99 -4.41 7.32 22.74
C SER A 99 -3.17 6.54 23.19
N LEU A 100 -2.54 6.96 24.29
CA LEU A 100 -1.40 6.23 24.84
C LEU A 100 -1.78 4.78 25.18
N GLU A 101 -2.92 4.57 25.86
CA GLU A 101 -3.41 3.24 26.23
C GLU A 101 -3.64 2.33 24.99
N TYR A 102 -4.24 2.88 23.92
CA TYR A 102 -4.44 2.13 22.67
C TYR A 102 -3.12 1.73 22.03
N LEU A 103 -2.14 2.64 22.01
CA LEU A 103 -0.81 2.37 21.44
C LEU A 103 -0.04 1.33 22.27
N GLU A 104 -0.12 1.39 23.62
CA GLU A 104 0.46 0.36 24.49
C GLU A 104 -0.18 -1.02 24.23
N GLY A 105 -1.50 -1.06 24.04
CA GLY A 105 -2.22 -2.29 23.66
C GLY A 105 -1.76 -2.84 22.31
N LEU A 106 -1.61 -2.00 21.28
CA LEU A 106 -1.08 -2.42 19.98
C LEU A 106 0.33 -3.01 20.09
N HIS A 107 1.20 -2.35 20.85
CA HIS A 107 2.57 -2.80 21.06
C HIS A 107 2.62 -4.16 21.77
N GLN A 108 1.75 -4.38 22.77
CA GLN A 108 1.61 -5.68 23.46
C GLN A 108 1.12 -6.80 22.55
N LEU A 109 0.30 -6.49 21.54
CA LEU A 109 -0.13 -7.46 20.52
C LEU A 109 0.96 -7.79 19.49
N GLY A 110 2.12 -7.12 19.54
CA GLY A 110 3.22 -7.31 18.61
C GLY A 110 3.15 -6.47 17.33
N VAL A 111 2.22 -5.49 17.25
CA VAL A 111 2.33 -4.44 16.23
C VAL A 111 3.63 -3.70 16.44
N ASN A 112 4.49 -3.66 15.44
CA ASN A 112 5.85 -3.11 15.57
C ASN A 112 6.15 -1.97 14.58
N ARG A 113 5.19 -1.60 13.74
CA ARG A 113 5.27 -0.45 12.85
C ARG A 113 3.94 0.31 12.83
N LEU A 114 4.00 1.63 12.87
CA LEU A 114 2.85 2.52 12.70
C LEU A 114 3.00 3.34 11.42
N SER A 115 1.90 3.58 10.69
CA SER A 115 1.80 4.60 9.64
C SER A 115 0.71 5.58 10.04
N ILE A 116 1.10 6.83 10.38
CA ILE A 116 0.19 7.80 10.96
C ILE A 116 -0.10 8.91 9.96
N GLY A 117 -1.35 9.03 9.56
CA GLY A 117 -1.82 10.05 8.62
C GLY A 117 -1.87 11.45 9.21
N ILE A 118 -0.71 12.09 9.39
CA ILE A 118 -0.57 13.47 9.90
C ILE A 118 -1.07 14.48 8.88
N GLN A 119 -0.66 14.35 7.63
CA GLN A 119 -0.93 15.17 6.45
C GLN A 119 -0.28 16.55 6.49
N SER A 120 -0.38 17.31 7.58
CA SER A 120 0.30 18.58 7.85
C SER A 120 0.35 18.85 9.35
N PHE A 121 1.30 19.66 9.80
CA PHE A 121 1.36 20.20 11.16
C PHE A 121 0.75 21.61 11.26
N PHE A 122 -0.09 22.00 10.30
CA PHE A 122 -0.75 23.32 10.25
C PHE A 122 -2.26 23.17 10.11
N ASP A 123 -3.01 23.88 10.95
CA ASP A 123 -4.46 23.77 11.04
C ASP A 123 -5.18 24.23 9.78
N ASN A 124 -4.66 25.22 9.06
CA ASN A 124 -5.24 25.66 7.79
C ASN A 124 -5.20 24.55 6.71
N ASP A 125 -4.11 23.79 6.66
CA ASP A 125 -3.98 22.67 5.75
C ASP A 125 -4.91 21.52 6.15
N LEU A 126 -4.94 21.19 7.44
CA LEU A 126 -5.83 20.15 7.98
C LEU A 126 -7.31 20.47 7.75
N GLN A 127 -7.71 21.73 7.90
CA GLN A 127 -9.06 22.20 7.59
C GLN A 127 -9.39 22.07 6.10
N TYR A 128 -8.46 22.47 5.20
CA TYR A 128 -8.61 22.33 3.76
C TYR A 128 -8.81 20.85 3.36
N LEU A 129 -8.05 19.94 3.97
CA LEU A 129 -8.14 18.51 3.78
C LEU A 129 -9.35 17.86 4.47
N SER A 130 -10.12 18.63 5.26
CA SER A 130 -11.21 18.12 6.11
C SER A 130 -10.77 17.04 7.12
N ARG A 131 -9.60 17.22 7.71
CA ARG A 131 -9.10 16.35 8.79
C ARG A 131 -9.81 16.66 10.10
N LYS A 132 -9.93 15.66 10.98
CA LYS A 132 -10.60 15.77 12.28
C LYS A 132 -9.66 16.19 13.41
N HIS A 133 -8.37 15.86 13.29
CA HIS A 133 -7.35 16.28 14.22
C HIS A 133 -6.81 17.68 13.85
N ASP A 134 -6.21 18.34 14.80
CA ASP A 134 -5.47 19.58 14.68
C ASP A 134 -3.95 19.35 14.79
N SER A 135 -3.17 20.42 14.64
CA SER A 135 -1.71 20.40 14.74
C SER A 135 -1.19 19.94 16.12
N HIS A 136 -1.93 20.19 17.18
CA HIS A 136 -1.60 19.73 18.53
C HIS A 136 -1.76 18.21 18.64
N HIS A 137 -2.91 17.65 18.21
CA HIS A 137 -3.12 16.21 18.17
C HIS A 137 -2.11 15.49 17.28
N ALA A 138 -1.72 16.09 16.15
CA ALA A 138 -0.71 15.56 15.25
C ALA A 138 0.64 15.34 15.95
N GLN A 139 1.07 16.27 16.82
CA GLN A 139 2.30 16.11 17.60
C GLN A 139 2.11 15.19 18.82
N GLN A 140 1.00 15.34 19.52
CA GLN A 140 0.70 14.55 20.71
C GLN A 140 0.65 13.05 20.42
N CYS A 141 0.06 12.63 19.29
CA CYS A 141 0.02 11.20 18.93
C CYS A 141 1.42 10.61 18.65
N LEU A 142 2.37 11.42 18.14
CA LEU A 142 3.76 11.01 17.97
C LEU A 142 4.49 10.85 19.31
N ASP A 143 4.22 11.74 20.25
CA ASP A 143 4.76 11.63 21.61
C ASP A 143 4.24 10.37 22.29
N TRP A 144 2.94 10.09 22.20
CA TRP A 144 2.35 8.86 22.71
C TRP A 144 2.90 7.60 22.05
N ALA A 145 3.09 7.61 20.71
CA ALA A 145 3.65 6.46 20.01
C ALA A 145 5.06 6.12 20.50
N LYS A 146 5.91 7.15 20.73
CA LYS A 146 7.24 6.96 21.30
C LYS A 146 7.19 6.47 22.76
N LEU A 147 6.30 7.04 23.59
CA LEU A 147 6.11 6.61 24.97
C LEU A 147 5.64 5.15 25.05
N ALA A 148 4.78 4.70 24.14
CA ALA A 148 4.32 3.33 24.04
C ALA A 148 5.39 2.35 23.51
N GLY A 149 6.59 2.84 23.13
CA GLY A 149 7.73 2.02 22.72
C GLY A 149 7.85 1.77 21.22
N PHE A 150 7.13 2.53 20.37
CA PHE A 150 7.29 2.42 18.92
C PHE A 150 8.52 3.19 18.42
N ASP A 151 9.47 2.47 17.84
CA ASP A 151 10.65 3.03 17.17
C ASP A 151 10.46 3.11 15.63
N ASN A 152 9.62 2.24 15.05
CA ASN A 152 9.34 2.20 13.63
C ASN A 152 8.04 2.92 13.30
N ILE A 153 8.13 4.25 13.22
CA ILE A 153 6.99 5.14 12.94
C ILE A 153 7.19 5.78 11.56
N SER A 154 6.17 5.64 10.70
CA SER A 154 5.99 6.42 9.49
C SER A 154 4.97 7.51 9.75
N ILE A 155 5.17 8.68 9.16
CA ILE A 155 4.09 9.66 9.02
C ILE A 155 3.82 9.92 7.55
N ASP A 156 2.56 10.25 7.25
CA ASP A 156 2.17 10.68 5.92
C ASP A 156 2.01 12.20 5.93
N LEU A 157 2.64 12.88 4.97
CA LEU A 157 2.48 14.33 4.72
C LEU A 157 1.98 14.56 3.30
N ILE A 158 1.22 15.63 3.10
CA ILE A 158 0.74 16.07 1.79
C ILE A 158 1.39 17.40 1.45
N TYR A 159 2.02 17.49 0.27
CA TYR A 159 2.60 18.72 -0.26
C TYR A 159 1.83 19.24 -1.47
N GLY A 160 2.16 20.47 -1.95
CA GLY A 160 1.44 21.13 -3.03
C GLY A 160 0.05 21.62 -2.61
N LEU A 161 -0.17 21.86 -1.32
CA LEU A 161 -1.44 22.37 -0.79
C LEU A 161 -1.60 23.86 -1.13
N PRO A 162 -2.76 24.30 -1.67
CA PRO A 162 -3.01 25.71 -1.97
C PRO A 162 -3.00 26.62 -0.74
N THR A 163 -3.16 26.02 0.45
CA THR A 163 -3.15 26.72 1.74
C THR A 163 -1.75 26.85 2.32
N SER A 164 -0.75 26.23 1.69
CA SER A 164 0.64 26.19 2.13
C SER A 164 1.53 27.02 1.19
N ASN A 165 2.75 27.29 1.62
CA ASN A 165 3.81 27.88 0.84
C ASN A 165 5.15 27.22 1.18
N ALA A 166 6.22 27.56 0.43
CA ALA A 166 7.53 26.95 0.64
C ALA A 166 8.07 27.07 2.08
N ALA A 167 7.77 28.17 2.78
CA ALA A 167 8.21 28.34 4.18
C ALA A 167 7.45 27.39 5.11
N GLN A 168 6.15 27.29 4.96
CA GLN A 168 5.30 26.38 5.75
C GLN A 168 5.62 24.92 5.45
N TRP A 169 5.88 24.57 4.18
CA TRP A 169 6.34 23.22 3.81
C TRP A 169 7.69 22.87 4.49
N ASN A 170 8.66 23.80 4.45
CA ASN A 170 9.92 23.60 5.18
C ASN A 170 9.70 23.39 6.69
N GLN A 171 8.76 24.12 7.32
CA GLN A 171 8.44 23.92 8.73
C GLN A 171 7.79 22.56 9.00
N ASN A 172 6.93 22.03 8.11
CA ASN A 172 6.45 20.65 8.21
C ASN A 172 7.61 19.64 8.23
N LEU A 173 8.60 19.83 7.35
CA LEU A 173 9.79 18.99 7.31
C LEU A 173 10.69 19.19 8.54
N ASP A 174 10.85 20.42 9.05
CA ASP A 174 11.60 20.72 10.29
C ASP A 174 11.03 19.95 11.47
N ILE A 175 9.70 19.94 11.63
CA ILE A 175 9.02 19.17 12.69
C ILE A 175 9.27 17.68 12.50
N PHE A 176 9.11 17.15 11.30
CA PHE A 176 9.39 15.74 10.99
C PHE A 176 10.83 15.35 11.38
N PHE A 177 11.83 16.13 10.94
CA PHE A 177 13.23 15.85 11.25
C PHE A 177 13.55 16.01 12.74
N ALA A 178 12.93 16.98 13.44
CA ALA A 178 13.10 17.16 14.88
C ALA A 178 12.59 15.95 15.68
N TYR A 179 11.50 15.32 15.24
CA TYR A 179 11.04 14.05 15.82
C TYR A 179 11.98 12.88 15.52
N ASN A 180 12.93 13.03 14.60
CA ASN A 180 13.91 12.01 14.23
C ASN A 180 13.26 10.67 13.81
N LEU A 181 12.08 10.72 13.18
CA LEU A 181 11.33 9.55 12.75
C LEU A 181 12.10 8.76 11.68
N PRO A 182 11.95 7.43 11.61
CA PRO A 182 12.70 6.62 10.65
C PRO A 182 12.16 6.66 9.22
N HIS A 183 10.89 7.04 9.02
CA HIS A 183 10.21 6.92 7.72
C HIS A 183 9.22 8.08 7.49
N LEU A 184 9.15 8.53 6.25
CA LEU A 184 8.22 9.55 5.75
C LEU A 184 7.56 9.05 4.47
N SER A 185 6.23 9.08 4.41
CA SER A 185 5.46 9.04 3.18
C SER A 185 5.02 10.47 2.84
N ALA A 186 5.38 10.97 1.67
CA ALA A 186 5.00 12.30 1.25
C ALA A 186 4.36 12.26 -0.14
N TYR A 187 3.14 12.74 -0.22
CA TYR A 187 2.30 12.67 -1.41
C TYR A 187 2.00 14.06 -1.95
N ALA A 188 2.10 14.23 -3.28
CA ALA A 188 1.48 15.39 -3.91
C ALA A 188 -0.04 15.33 -3.72
N LEU A 189 -0.68 16.46 -3.44
CA LEU A 189 -2.13 16.51 -3.43
C LEU A 189 -2.68 16.21 -4.83
N THR A 190 -3.22 15.02 -5.01
CA THR A 190 -3.84 14.57 -6.27
C THR A 190 -5.36 14.74 -6.19
N LEU A 191 -5.95 15.21 -7.28
CA LEU A 191 -7.40 15.42 -7.38
C LEU A 191 -8.06 14.16 -7.95
N GLU A 192 -8.58 13.32 -7.06
CA GLU A 192 -9.35 12.14 -7.45
C GLU A 192 -10.71 12.57 -8.04
N PRO A 193 -11.15 12.02 -9.20
CA PRO A 193 -12.38 12.47 -9.90
C PRO A 193 -13.65 12.46 -9.04
N ASN A 194 -13.74 11.51 -8.10
CA ASN A 194 -14.92 11.34 -7.23
C ASN A 194 -14.74 11.97 -5.85
N ALA A 195 -13.60 12.61 -5.56
CA ALA A 195 -13.34 13.24 -4.27
C ALA A 195 -14.22 14.50 -4.06
N ILE A 196 -14.53 14.77 -2.80
CA ILE A 196 -15.28 15.97 -2.42
C ILE A 196 -14.50 17.22 -2.81
N LEU A 197 -13.19 17.21 -2.64
CA LEU A 197 -12.29 18.33 -2.95
C LEU A 197 -12.35 18.71 -4.43
N THR A 198 -12.31 17.74 -5.34
CA THR A 198 -12.41 17.97 -6.79
C THR A 198 -13.70 18.73 -7.13
N LYS A 199 -14.84 18.27 -6.57
CA LYS A 199 -16.13 18.95 -6.75
C LYS A 199 -16.17 20.36 -6.16
N GLN A 200 -15.50 20.58 -5.01
CA GLN A 200 -15.42 21.91 -4.40
C GLN A 200 -14.59 22.89 -5.24
N ILE A 201 -13.51 22.41 -5.84
CA ILE A 201 -12.68 23.20 -6.77
C ILE A 201 -13.47 23.55 -8.03
N GLU A 202 -14.13 22.57 -8.66
CA GLU A 202 -14.98 22.79 -9.84
C GLU A 202 -16.09 23.81 -9.59
N LEU A 203 -16.63 23.86 -8.37
CA LEU A 203 -17.65 24.83 -7.96
C LEU A 203 -17.07 26.18 -7.50
N GLY A 204 -15.75 26.37 -7.56
CA GLY A 204 -15.07 27.60 -7.11
C GLY A 204 -15.17 27.87 -5.61
N LYS A 205 -15.42 26.84 -4.79
CA LYS A 205 -15.57 26.98 -3.33
C LYS A 205 -14.23 26.99 -2.59
N VAL A 206 -13.21 26.36 -3.15
CA VAL A 206 -11.85 26.29 -2.62
C VAL A 206 -10.85 26.54 -3.73
N GLN A 207 -9.62 26.91 -3.36
CA GLN A 207 -8.54 27.18 -4.30
C GLN A 207 -8.11 25.88 -5.01
N PRO A 208 -7.80 25.94 -6.33
CA PRO A 208 -7.25 24.81 -7.07
C PRO A 208 -5.80 24.54 -6.68
N VAL A 209 -5.37 23.31 -6.91
CA VAL A 209 -3.96 22.90 -6.79
C VAL A 209 -3.13 23.58 -7.89
N ASN A 210 -1.90 23.97 -7.57
CA ASN A 210 -0.93 24.51 -8.53
C ASN A 210 0.21 23.51 -8.71
N GLU A 211 0.43 23.06 -9.95
CA GLU A 211 1.48 22.06 -10.26
C GLU A 211 2.89 22.61 -10.02
N ASP A 212 3.14 23.90 -10.27
CA ASP A 212 4.45 24.53 -9.99
C ASP A 212 4.76 24.54 -8.49
N ASP A 213 3.75 24.75 -7.64
CA ASP A 213 3.90 24.68 -6.19
C ASP A 213 4.20 23.25 -5.74
N ALA A 214 3.52 22.25 -6.32
CA ALA A 214 3.77 20.85 -6.02
C ALA A 214 5.19 20.42 -6.45
N LEU A 215 5.64 20.84 -7.64
CA LEU A 215 6.99 20.56 -8.12
C LEU A 215 8.04 21.20 -7.20
N ARG A 216 7.89 22.47 -6.85
CA ARG A 216 8.77 23.17 -5.92
C ARG A 216 8.86 22.44 -4.57
N ASP A 217 7.72 22.04 -4.01
CA ASP A 217 7.66 21.37 -2.71
C ASP A 217 8.31 19.97 -2.77
N TYR A 218 8.17 19.26 -3.89
CA TYR A 218 8.88 18.00 -4.13
C TYR A 218 10.42 18.20 -4.19
N GLU A 219 10.89 19.22 -4.89
CA GLU A 219 12.32 19.52 -4.94
C GLU A 219 12.90 19.86 -3.55
N ILE A 220 12.13 20.65 -2.76
CA ILE A 220 12.49 20.94 -1.36
C ILE A 220 12.56 19.64 -0.56
N LEU A 221 11.56 18.75 -0.68
CA LEU A 221 11.51 17.48 0.02
C LEU A 221 12.72 16.60 -0.29
N CYS A 222 13.00 16.36 -1.58
CA CYS A 222 14.14 15.51 -1.99
C CYS A 222 15.47 16.05 -1.44
N ARG A 223 15.72 17.35 -1.60
CA ARG A 223 16.92 18.01 -1.09
C ARG A 223 17.02 17.89 0.44
N ARG A 224 15.94 18.24 1.17
CA ARG A 224 15.93 18.21 2.64
C ARG A 224 16.06 16.80 3.20
N ALA A 225 15.44 15.80 2.55
CA ALA A 225 15.58 14.39 2.92
C ALA A 225 17.02 13.92 2.78
N ALA A 226 17.68 14.22 1.64
CA ALA A 226 19.08 13.88 1.42
C ALA A 226 20.03 14.57 2.43
N GLU A 227 19.85 15.87 2.71
CA GLU A 227 20.61 16.63 3.71
C GLU A 227 20.50 16.04 5.12
N ASN A 228 19.37 15.39 5.45
CA ASN A 228 19.14 14.75 6.74
C ASN A 228 19.41 13.23 6.74
N GLY A 229 20.03 12.70 5.66
CA GLY A 229 20.46 11.30 5.57
C GLY A 229 19.33 10.30 5.31
N TYR A 230 18.19 10.76 4.78
CA TYR A 230 17.11 9.89 4.33
C TYR A 230 17.32 9.45 2.89
N LEU A 231 17.03 8.20 2.62
CA LEU A 231 17.03 7.59 1.31
C LEU A 231 15.64 7.73 0.69
N HIS A 232 15.55 8.32 -0.49
CA HIS A 232 14.36 8.29 -1.33
C HIS A 232 14.29 6.92 -2.01
N TYR A 233 13.54 5.96 -1.44
CA TYR A 233 13.63 4.58 -1.91
C TYR A 233 12.54 4.18 -2.91
N GLU A 234 11.45 4.95 -3.01
CA GLU A 234 10.42 4.83 -4.03
C GLU A 234 9.65 6.17 -4.14
N ILE A 235 8.78 6.32 -5.13
CA ILE A 235 8.16 7.59 -5.57
C ILE A 235 7.74 8.53 -4.44
N SER A 236 7.09 7.99 -3.40
CA SER A 236 6.48 8.80 -2.33
C SER A 236 7.13 8.58 -0.97
N ASN A 237 8.10 7.67 -0.85
CA ASN A 237 8.59 7.24 0.45
C ASN A 237 10.10 7.48 0.66
N PHE A 238 10.39 8.01 1.84
CA PHE A 238 11.73 8.35 2.31
C PHE A 238 12.00 7.67 3.64
N CYS A 239 13.19 7.12 3.83
CA CYS A 239 13.50 6.45 5.09
C CYS A 239 14.98 6.58 5.49
N LYS A 240 15.28 6.41 6.76
CA LYS A 240 16.63 6.13 7.21
C LYS A 240 17.09 4.79 6.67
N ARG A 241 18.40 4.62 6.51
CA ARG A 241 18.98 3.39 5.94
C ARG A 241 18.47 2.14 6.68
N GLY A 242 17.87 1.21 5.93
CA GLY A 242 17.31 -0.04 6.46
C GLY A 242 15.92 0.07 7.09
N MET A 243 15.29 1.26 7.07
CA MET A 243 13.99 1.52 7.68
C MET A 243 12.86 1.69 6.66
N HIS A 244 13.04 1.19 5.44
CA HIS A 244 11.94 1.15 4.45
C HIS A 244 10.80 0.24 4.95
N SER A 245 9.56 0.55 4.58
CA SER A 245 8.42 -0.34 4.82
C SER A 245 8.64 -1.65 4.08
N LYS A 246 8.83 -2.77 4.81
CA LYS A 246 9.05 -4.08 4.19
C LYS A 246 7.82 -4.51 3.38
N HIS A 247 6.63 -4.20 3.89
CA HIS A 247 5.38 -4.54 3.20
C HIS A 247 5.23 -3.77 1.88
N ASN A 248 5.35 -2.43 1.90
CA ASN A 248 5.23 -1.61 0.69
C ASN A 248 6.34 -1.93 -0.32
N ALA A 249 7.58 -2.11 0.16
CA ALA A 249 8.69 -2.50 -0.69
C ALA A 249 8.45 -3.86 -1.37
N SER A 250 7.75 -4.79 -0.72
CA SER A 250 7.45 -6.11 -1.28
C SER A 250 6.63 -6.04 -2.58
N TYR A 251 5.74 -5.06 -2.71
CA TYR A 251 4.98 -4.83 -3.96
C TYR A 251 5.90 -4.49 -5.13
N TRP A 252 6.88 -3.62 -4.90
CA TRP A 252 7.86 -3.21 -5.90
C TRP A 252 8.78 -4.35 -6.35
N PHE A 253 8.95 -5.37 -5.51
CA PHE A 253 9.70 -6.58 -5.84
C PHE A 253 8.85 -7.70 -6.43
N GLY A 254 7.55 -7.49 -6.63
CA GLY A 254 6.64 -8.54 -7.10
C GLY A 254 6.52 -9.72 -6.14
N THR A 255 6.68 -9.48 -4.84
CA THR A 255 6.55 -10.51 -3.80
C THR A 255 5.08 -10.95 -3.69
N PRO A 256 4.77 -12.25 -3.60
CA PRO A 256 3.41 -12.73 -3.38
C PRO A 256 2.79 -12.16 -2.10
N TYR A 257 1.51 -11.83 -2.18
CA TYR A 257 0.75 -11.38 -1.02
C TYR A 257 -0.72 -11.77 -1.12
N ALA A 258 -1.36 -11.97 0.02
CA ALA A 258 -2.80 -12.17 0.14
C ALA A 258 -3.44 -10.93 0.76
N GLY A 259 -4.35 -10.31 0.02
CA GLY A 259 -5.18 -9.21 0.52
C GLY A 259 -6.56 -9.73 0.89
N PHE A 260 -7.05 -9.30 2.04
CA PHE A 260 -8.34 -9.66 2.62
C PHE A 260 -9.19 -8.42 2.86
N GLY A 261 -10.50 -8.56 2.70
CA GLY A 261 -11.45 -7.47 2.82
C GLY A 261 -11.89 -6.87 1.48
N PRO A 262 -12.94 -6.03 1.46
CA PRO A 262 -13.47 -5.43 0.24
C PRO A 262 -12.40 -4.52 -0.42
N SER A 263 -12.34 -4.51 -1.74
CA SER A 263 -11.31 -3.83 -2.55
C SER A 263 -9.87 -4.35 -2.38
N ALA A 264 -9.61 -5.32 -1.53
CA ALA A 264 -8.26 -5.85 -1.36
C ALA A 264 -7.81 -6.61 -2.61
N HIS A 265 -6.59 -6.33 -3.05
CA HIS A 265 -5.92 -7.05 -4.11
C HIS A 265 -5.00 -8.14 -3.54
N SER A 266 -4.71 -9.15 -4.35
CA SER A 266 -3.79 -10.23 -4.02
C SER A 266 -2.97 -10.61 -5.24
N TYR A 267 -1.74 -11.08 -5.02
CA TYR A 267 -0.84 -11.57 -6.06
C TYR A 267 -0.11 -12.82 -5.57
N ASN A 268 -0.08 -13.88 -6.37
CA ASN A 268 0.56 -15.14 -5.98
C ASN A 268 1.78 -15.52 -6.84
N GLY A 269 2.29 -14.58 -7.63
CA GLY A 269 3.38 -14.78 -8.57
C GLY A 269 2.93 -15.00 -10.02
N ASN A 270 1.72 -15.52 -10.25
CA ASN A 270 1.22 -15.84 -11.59
C ASN A 270 -0.12 -15.18 -11.94
N SER A 271 -0.89 -14.81 -10.91
CA SER A 271 -2.23 -14.24 -11.10
C SER A 271 -2.52 -13.18 -10.05
N ARG A 272 -3.35 -12.23 -10.44
CA ARG A 272 -3.96 -11.24 -9.55
C ARG A 272 -5.38 -11.62 -9.22
N GLN A 273 -5.81 -11.25 -8.02
CA GLN A 273 -7.17 -11.34 -7.57
C GLN A 273 -7.54 -10.07 -6.81
N TRP A 274 -8.80 -9.67 -6.87
CA TRP A 274 -9.32 -8.56 -6.07
C TRP A 274 -10.75 -8.83 -5.63
N ASN A 275 -11.07 -8.30 -4.47
CA ASN A 275 -12.39 -8.40 -3.88
C ASN A 275 -13.29 -7.26 -4.36
N VAL A 276 -14.59 -7.48 -4.36
CA VAL A 276 -15.60 -6.46 -4.67
C VAL A 276 -15.47 -5.24 -3.76
N SER A 277 -15.59 -4.03 -4.36
CA SER A 277 -15.51 -2.75 -3.64
C SER A 277 -16.86 -2.37 -3.00
N SER A 278 -17.42 -3.26 -2.17
CA SER A 278 -18.63 -3.05 -1.38
C SER A 278 -18.61 -3.96 -0.16
N VAL A 279 -18.71 -3.37 1.03
CA VAL A 279 -18.76 -4.12 2.30
C VAL A 279 -19.97 -5.05 2.35
N GLU A 280 -21.14 -4.58 1.91
CA GLU A 280 -22.37 -5.36 1.89
C GLU A 280 -22.22 -6.61 1.02
N LYS A 281 -21.80 -6.43 -0.25
CA LYS A 281 -21.61 -7.52 -1.21
C LYS A 281 -20.50 -8.48 -0.76
N TYR A 282 -19.43 -7.95 -0.19
CA TYR A 282 -18.35 -8.75 0.38
C TYR A 282 -18.85 -9.66 1.50
N CYS A 283 -19.62 -9.11 2.46
CA CYS A 283 -20.20 -9.88 3.55
C CYS A 283 -21.20 -10.94 3.05
N GLU A 284 -22.00 -10.62 2.04
CA GLU A 284 -22.91 -11.57 1.41
C GLU A 284 -22.16 -12.72 0.74
N ALA A 285 -21.13 -12.42 -0.02
CA ALA A 285 -20.29 -13.40 -0.71
C ALA A 285 -19.62 -14.35 0.28
N MET A 286 -19.01 -13.84 1.36
CA MET A 286 -18.36 -14.66 2.39
C MET A 286 -19.36 -15.50 3.18
N SER A 287 -20.56 -14.99 3.49
CA SER A 287 -21.63 -15.76 4.12
C SER A 287 -22.16 -16.88 3.23
N ALA A 288 -22.25 -16.68 1.91
CA ALA A 288 -22.65 -17.71 0.97
C ALA A 288 -21.59 -18.80 0.85
N ALA A 289 -20.32 -18.42 0.81
CA ALA A 289 -19.19 -19.34 0.72
C ALA A 289 -19.06 -20.24 1.97
N SER A 290 -19.26 -19.70 3.18
CA SER A 290 -19.22 -20.48 4.42
C SER A 290 -20.34 -21.57 4.53
N ARG A 291 -21.45 -21.38 3.83
CA ARG A 291 -22.58 -22.35 3.81
C ARG A 291 -22.44 -23.43 2.74
N SER A 292 -21.54 -23.27 1.77
CA SER A 292 -21.30 -24.27 0.75
C SER A 292 -20.34 -25.33 1.32
N PRO A 293 -20.70 -26.63 1.37
CA PRO A 293 -19.79 -27.66 1.85
C PRO A 293 -18.54 -27.65 0.94
N LEU A 294 -17.36 -27.45 1.52
CA LEU A 294 -16.09 -27.68 0.86
C LEU A 294 -16.12 -29.12 0.29
N LYS A 295 -16.22 -29.25 -1.04
CA LYS A 295 -15.97 -30.54 -1.70
C LYS A 295 -14.48 -30.81 -1.56
N VAL A 296 -14.11 -31.45 -0.44
CA VAL A 296 -12.81 -32.12 -0.33
C VAL A 296 -12.86 -33.27 -1.31
N GLY A 297 -12.38 -33.03 -2.53
CA GLY A 297 -12.25 -34.08 -3.53
C GLY A 297 -11.25 -35.11 -3.06
N ALA A 298 -11.72 -36.27 -2.64
CA ALA A 298 -10.88 -37.45 -2.45
C ALA A 298 -10.24 -37.77 -3.81
N ARG A 299 -8.93 -37.56 -3.94
CA ARG A 299 -8.16 -37.94 -5.13
C ARG A 299 -8.17 -39.46 -5.27
N ARG A 300 -8.61 -39.96 -6.42
CA ARG A 300 -8.27 -41.30 -6.89
C ARG A 300 -6.84 -41.26 -7.45
N ALA A 301 -5.99 -42.16 -6.98
CA ALA A 301 -4.65 -42.36 -7.48
C ALA A 301 -4.72 -42.72 -8.97
N GLY A 302 -4.21 -41.87 -9.86
CA GLY A 302 -4.09 -42.22 -11.28
C GLY A 302 -4.09 -41.07 -12.29
N ASP A 303 -4.39 -39.82 -11.97
CA ASP A 303 -4.45 -38.75 -12.94
C ASP A 303 -3.19 -37.88 -12.95
N SER A 304 -2.68 -37.73 -14.17
CA SER A 304 -1.46 -37.04 -14.60
C SER A 304 -1.47 -35.54 -14.23
N LYS A 305 -0.29 -35.07 -13.82
CA LYS A 305 0.30 -33.72 -13.79
C LYS A 305 -0.56 -32.58 -14.40
N GLU A 306 -1.62 -32.20 -13.74
CA GLU A 306 -2.15 -30.85 -13.77
C GLU A 306 -2.06 -30.29 -12.36
N GLU A 307 -1.43 -29.13 -12.23
CA GLU A 307 -1.36 -28.39 -10.95
C GLU A 307 -2.78 -28.22 -10.42
N PRO A 308 -3.00 -28.34 -9.09
CA PRO A 308 -4.30 -28.10 -8.53
C PRO A 308 -4.62 -26.61 -8.72
N CYS A 309 -5.35 -26.29 -9.79
CA CYS A 309 -6.15 -25.10 -9.80
C CYS A 309 -6.98 -25.15 -8.53
N PHE A 310 -6.84 -24.19 -7.65
CA PHE A 310 -7.80 -23.92 -6.61
C PHE A 310 -9.06 -23.49 -7.39
N GLU A 311 -9.85 -24.47 -7.81
CA GLU A 311 -11.19 -24.19 -8.29
C GLU A 311 -11.90 -23.56 -7.10
N SER A 312 -12.08 -22.24 -7.19
CA SER A 312 -13.17 -21.59 -6.48
C SER A 312 -14.36 -22.54 -6.64
N PRO A 313 -15.17 -22.86 -5.59
CA PRO A 313 -16.28 -23.76 -5.72
C PRO A 313 -17.33 -23.32 -6.76
N LEU A 314 -17.03 -22.31 -7.54
CA LEU A 314 -17.82 -21.75 -8.63
C LEU A 314 -16.96 -21.69 -9.90
N PRO A 315 -17.46 -22.20 -11.04
CA PRO A 315 -16.75 -22.20 -12.32
C PRO A 315 -16.45 -20.74 -12.75
N PRO A 316 -15.29 -20.48 -13.40
CA PRO A 316 -15.02 -19.19 -14.00
C PRO A 316 -16.08 -18.94 -15.08
N LEU A 317 -16.78 -17.81 -14.96
CA LEU A 317 -17.60 -17.30 -16.05
C LEU A 317 -16.66 -16.57 -17.01
N GLU A 318 -16.65 -16.97 -18.27
CA GLU A 318 -16.17 -16.12 -19.35
C GLU A 318 -16.95 -14.81 -19.31
N GLY A 319 -16.27 -13.70 -18.94
CA GLY A 319 -16.88 -12.38 -18.74
C GLY A 319 -17.20 -12.05 -17.29
N GLY A 320 -16.20 -11.94 -16.43
CA GLY A 320 -16.09 -10.99 -15.32
C GLY A 320 -17.22 -10.86 -14.32
N ASN A 321 -17.84 -11.94 -13.80
CA ASN A 321 -18.66 -11.81 -12.58
C ASN A 321 -18.71 -13.12 -11.81
N THR A 322 -17.85 -13.30 -10.81
CA THR A 322 -17.87 -14.50 -9.97
C THR A 322 -18.92 -14.34 -8.87
N LYS A 323 -19.74 -15.36 -8.65
CA LYS A 323 -20.74 -15.42 -7.55
C LYS A 323 -20.10 -15.25 -6.15
N CYS A 324 -18.77 -15.31 -6.04
CA CYS A 324 -18.02 -15.14 -4.77
C CYS A 324 -17.47 -13.72 -4.56
N GLY A 325 -17.69 -12.76 -5.47
CA GLY A 325 -17.18 -11.40 -5.31
C GLY A 325 -15.65 -11.26 -5.42
N ILE A 326 -14.93 -12.28 -5.94
CA ILE A 326 -13.48 -12.25 -6.22
C ILE A 326 -13.29 -12.33 -7.72
N GLU A 327 -12.58 -11.36 -8.29
CA GLU A 327 -12.16 -11.35 -9.69
C GLU A 327 -10.71 -11.85 -9.81
N LYS A 328 -10.36 -12.46 -10.96
CA LYS A 328 -9.04 -13.04 -11.19
C LYS A 328 -8.54 -12.73 -12.61
N GLU A 329 -7.27 -12.38 -12.71
CA GLU A 329 -6.52 -12.18 -13.93
C GLU A 329 -5.27 -13.08 -13.92
N ILE A 330 -4.98 -13.71 -15.08
CA ILE A 330 -3.73 -14.47 -15.30
C ILE A 330 -2.86 -13.61 -16.22
N LEU A 331 -1.64 -13.32 -15.80
CA LEU A 331 -0.75 -12.43 -16.52
C LEU A 331 -0.01 -13.17 -17.64
N SER A 332 0.09 -12.55 -18.81
CA SER A 332 0.96 -13.03 -19.90
C SER A 332 2.43 -12.72 -19.60
N PRO A 333 3.40 -13.35 -20.29
CA PRO A 333 4.81 -13.01 -20.13
C PRO A 333 5.13 -11.55 -20.44
N GLU A 334 4.43 -10.95 -21.40
CA GLU A 334 4.56 -9.53 -21.78
C GLU A 334 4.04 -8.63 -20.66
N GLN A 335 2.87 -8.94 -20.10
CA GLN A 335 2.33 -8.22 -18.96
C GLN A 335 3.25 -8.30 -17.73
N HIS A 336 3.85 -9.47 -17.45
CA HIS A 336 4.85 -9.60 -16.40
C HIS A 336 6.08 -8.71 -16.63
N TYR A 337 6.52 -8.61 -17.89
CA TYR A 337 7.62 -7.73 -18.25
C TYR A 337 7.25 -6.26 -18.03
N ASP A 338 6.11 -5.79 -18.54
CA ASP A 338 5.66 -4.40 -18.41
C ASP A 338 5.48 -4.01 -16.93
N GLU A 339 4.89 -4.91 -16.15
CA GLU A 339 4.78 -4.71 -14.69
C GLU A 339 6.14 -4.61 -14.00
N TYR A 340 7.09 -5.47 -14.35
CA TYR A 340 8.43 -5.41 -13.78
C TYR A 340 9.12 -4.08 -14.10
N ILE A 341 9.03 -3.59 -15.34
CA ILE A 341 9.54 -2.28 -15.75
C ILE A 341 8.92 -1.17 -14.89
N MET A 342 7.58 -1.12 -14.86
CA MET A 342 6.82 -0.10 -14.13
C MET A 342 7.16 -0.09 -12.63
N LEU A 343 7.16 -1.25 -11.98
CA LEU A 343 7.42 -1.37 -10.55
C LEU A 343 8.86 -0.99 -10.22
N ARG A 344 9.83 -1.43 -11.03
CA ARG A 344 11.25 -1.25 -10.72
C ARG A 344 11.74 0.18 -10.95
N LEU A 345 11.26 0.87 -11.98
CA LEU A 345 11.63 2.26 -12.25
C LEU A 345 11.07 3.25 -11.21
N ARG A 346 10.02 2.88 -10.50
CA ARG A 346 9.49 3.68 -9.39
C ARG A 346 10.28 3.56 -8.10
N THR A 347 11.43 2.87 -8.13
CA THR A 347 12.26 2.63 -6.96
C THR A 347 13.72 2.97 -7.22
N HIS A 348 14.45 3.29 -6.17
CA HIS A 348 15.89 3.53 -6.26
C HIS A 348 16.70 2.26 -6.61
N TRP A 349 16.10 1.06 -6.48
CA TRP A 349 16.76 -0.20 -6.87
C TRP A 349 16.85 -0.37 -8.37
N GLY A 350 15.90 0.20 -9.13
CA GLY A 350 15.87 0.10 -10.58
C GLY A 350 15.65 -1.30 -11.14
N ILE A 351 15.75 -1.43 -12.46
CA ILE A 351 15.63 -2.68 -13.22
C ILE A 351 16.94 -3.45 -13.12
N ASP A 352 16.89 -4.67 -12.58
CA ASP A 352 18.03 -5.61 -12.58
C ASP A 352 18.04 -6.38 -13.89
N LEU A 353 19.00 -6.07 -14.80
CA LEU A 353 19.13 -6.69 -16.11
C LEU A 353 19.51 -8.18 -16.02
N LYS A 354 20.27 -8.58 -14.99
CA LYS A 354 20.60 -10.00 -14.77
C LYS A 354 19.38 -10.80 -14.34
N TYR A 355 18.59 -10.25 -13.41
CA TYR A 355 17.32 -10.85 -12.98
C TYR A 355 16.39 -11.00 -14.19
N MET A 356 16.19 -9.94 -14.97
CA MET A 356 15.33 -9.96 -16.16
C MET A 356 15.76 -11.05 -17.14
N LYS A 357 17.07 -11.14 -17.46
CA LYS A 357 17.57 -12.17 -18.37
C LYS A 357 17.34 -13.59 -17.84
N ARG A 358 17.53 -13.82 -16.54
CA ARG A 358 17.37 -15.13 -15.91
C ARG A 358 15.92 -15.57 -15.79
N GLU A 359 15.02 -14.67 -15.33
CA GLU A 359 13.65 -15.03 -14.98
C GLU A 359 12.66 -14.81 -16.14
N MET A 360 12.90 -13.81 -17.00
CA MET A 360 11.99 -13.45 -18.08
C MET A 360 12.52 -13.87 -19.48
N GLY A 361 13.82 -14.13 -19.55
CA GLY A 361 14.49 -14.59 -20.78
C GLY A 361 15.21 -13.50 -21.56
N GLU A 362 16.08 -13.95 -22.46
CA GLU A 362 17.00 -13.07 -23.21
C GLU A 362 16.28 -12.10 -24.16
N ARG A 363 15.10 -12.50 -24.69
CA ARG A 363 14.32 -11.63 -25.61
C ARG A 363 13.93 -10.32 -24.93
N PHE A 364 13.43 -10.38 -23.69
CA PHE A 364 13.01 -9.20 -22.92
C PHE A 364 14.19 -8.34 -22.49
N SER A 365 15.29 -8.97 -22.03
CA SER A 365 16.51 -8.24 -21.65
C SER A 365 17.09 -7.47 -22.83
N THR A 366 17.22 -8.11 -24.01
CA THR A 366 17.74 -7.47 -25.23
C THR A 366 16.83 -6.34 -25.72
N TYR A 367 15.50 -6.52 -25.62
CA TYR A 367 14.53 -5.50 -25.97
C TYR A 367 14.68 -4.29 -25.04
N CYS A 368 14.65 -4.52 -23.71
CA CYS A 368 14.80 -3.47 -22.70
C CYS A 368 16.09 -2.67 -22.90
N GLU A 369 17.23 -3.34 -23.06
CA GLU A 369 18.53 -2.68 -23.29
C GLU A 369 18.50 -1.81 -24.55
N LYS A 370 17.87 -2.26 -25.62
CA LYS A 370 17.74 -1.51 -26.87
C LYS A 370 16.88 -0.26 -26.70
N GLN A 371 15.69 -0.39 -26.05
CA GLN A 371 14.79 0.74 -25.81
C GLN A 371 15.37 1.75 -24.81
N ALA A 372 16.21 1.31 -23.89
CA ALA A 372 16.85 2.17 -22.90
C ALA A 372 17.89 3.14 -23.50
N GLN A 373 18.55 2.77 -24.62
CA GLN A 373 19.65 3.58 -25.18
C GLN A 373 19.27 5.03 -25.51
N PRO A 374 18.14 5.31 -26.19
CA PRO A 374 17.72 6.69 -26.45
C PRO A 374 17.47 7.48 -25.15
N LEU A 375 16.86 6.85 -24.15
CA LEU A 375 16.53 7.46 -22.87
C LEU A 375 17.80 7.82 -22.08
N ILE A 376 18.80 6.94 -22.12
CA ILE A 376 20.12 7.18 -21.50
C ILE A 376 20.83 8.32 -22.20
N ALA A 377 20.84 8.32 -23.55
CA ALA A 377 21.47 9.40 -24.33
C ALA A 377 20.84 10.77 -24.09
N GLN A 378 19.52 10.81 -23.76
CA GLN A 378 18.77 12.01 -23.39
C GLN A 378 18.94 12.41 -21.91
N GLY A 379 19.62 11.61 -21.09
CA GLY A 379 19.76 11.82 -19.65
C GLY A 379 18.45 11.58 -18.86
N ARG A 380 17.48 10.89 -19.44
CA ARG A 380 16.18 10.55 -18.81
C ARG A 380 16.22 9.24 -18.02
N LEU A 381 17.21 8.39 -18.28
CA LEU A 381 17.45 7.13 -17.61
C LEU A 381 18.94 7.00 -17.30
N SER A 382 19.28 6.45 -16.16
CA SER A 382 20.64 6.19 -15.74
C SER A 382 20.98 4.70 -15.82
N GLN A 383 22.22 4.36 -16.10
CA GLN A 383 22.68 2.98 -16.23
C GLN A 383 23.97 2.72 -15.46
N THR A 384 24.00 1.58 -14.75
CA THR A 384 25.23 0.91 -14.34
C THR A 384 25.45 -0.34 -15.20
N ARG A 385 26.50 -1.11 -14.90
CA ARG A 385 26.73 -2.40 -15.59
C ARG A 385 25.56 -3.39 -15.48
N GLU A 386 24.77 -3.33 -14.41
CA GLU A 386 23.77 -4.33 -14.06
C GLU A 386 22.36 -3.76 -13.91
N PHE A 387 22.24 -2.45 -13.73
CA PHE A 387 20.96 -1.80 -13.40
C PHE A 387 20.65 -0.63 -14.31
N LEU A 388 19.36 -0.49 -14.67
CA LEU A 388 18.78 0.74 -15.17
C LEU A 388 17.97 1.38 -14.06
N TYR A 389 18.14 2.66 -13.78
CA TYR A 389 17.49 3.34 -12.65
C TYR A 389 17.25 4.82 -12.93
N LEU A 390 16.37 5.41 -12.15
CA LEU A 390 16.10 6.84 -12.15
C LEU A 390 16.79 7.50 -10.94
N THR A 391 17.32 8.70 -11.13
CA THR A 391 17.74 9.57 -10.04
C THR A 391 16.53 10.20 -9.35
N ASP A 392 16.69 10.78 -8.16
CA ASP A 392 15.60 11.42 -7.44
C ASP A 392 14.83 12.45 -8.28
N GLN A 393 15.53 13.24 -9.09
CA GLN A 393 14.92 14.23 -9.99
C GLN A 393 14.15 13.58 -11.16
N GLN A 394 14.63 12.45 -11.66
CA GLN A 394 14.00 11.71 -12.75
C GLN A 394 12.79 10.89 -12.27
N MET A 395 12.75 10.54 -10.99
CA MET A 395 11.71 9.65 -10.42
C MET A 395 10.29 10.24 -10.53
N LEU A 396 10.16 11.56 -10.57
CA LEU A 396 8.89 12.24 -10.83
C LEU A 396 8.29 11.89 -12.21
N PHE A 397 9.13 11.50 -13.18
CA PHE A 397 8.74 11.15 -14.55
C PHE A 397 8.79 9.64 -14.81
N ALA A 398 8.82 8.82 -13.75
CA ALA A 398 9.01 7.36 -13.84
C ALA A 398 8.00 6.69 -14.77
N ASP A 399 6.73 7.10 -14.73
CA ASP A 399 5.67 6.49 -15.54
C ASP A 399 5.88 6.72 -17.04
N GLY A 400 6.23 7.94 -17.44
CA GLY A 400 6.53 8.24 -18.84
C GLY A 400 7.80 7.56 -19.36
N VAL A 401 8.79 7.32 -18.49
CA VAL A 401 9.99 6.54 -18.85
C VAL A 401 9.67 5.05 -18.96
N ALA A 402 8.83 4.53 -18.04
CA ALA A 402 8.41 3.14 -18.06
C ALA A 402 7.60 2.80 -19.32
N GLU A 403 6.65 3.66 -19.70
CA GLU A 403 5.82 3.50 -20.89
C GLU A 403 6.65 3.35 -22.17
N GLU A 404 7.75 4.09 -22.31
CA GLU A 404 8.67 3.98 -23.45
C GLU A 404 9.50 2.68 -23.46
N LEU A 405 9.54 1.94 -22.35
CA LEU A 405 10.21 0.65 -22.19
C LEU A 405 9.27 -0.55 -22.27
N PHE A 406 7.94 -0.36 -22.30
CA PHE A 406 6.97 -1.46 -22.40
C PHE A 406 7.14 -2.25 -23.71
N TRP A 407 6.72 -3.53 -23.63
CA TRP A 407 6.85 -4.47 -24.74
C TRP A 407 5.92 -4.18 -25.92
#